data_7fdd1807ef3832f1056840a736d73027
#
_entry.id   7fdd1807ef3832f1056840a736d73027
#
_cell.length_a   1.000
_cell.length_b   1.000
_cell.length_c   1.000
_cell.angle_alpha   90.00
_cell.angle_beta   90.00
_cell.angle_gamma   90.00
#
_symmetry.space_group_name_H-M   'P 1'
#
loop_
_entity.id
_entity.type
_entity.pdbx_description
1 polymer ?
#
loop_
_entity_poly.entity_id
_entity_poly.type
_entity_poly.pdbx_seq_one_letter_code
_entity_poly.pdbx_strand_id
1 'polypeptide(L)'
;MKSKLFVGITGERFSILFGQDDMPMLYPNLFITVMYRNDDQSSSSCKKALEHISYFYQICKGLNIDIEKRCEREDFLSKQEIQKISYYAGITQKASKKKLKGLSKVTPINRHKSRLLEMARHNIRVEKQEDKVFWQTKYNRLSVFGRFVGWLESYHYPYTKSKSKENFFDERPEKNEGLTYGEIHELLTFKALNEIERNIFLDRIRPDYLNNPWVNNGVQHRNYALAIILYALGIRIGEALNIKLEDFKSKDNVNYVLIKRNPNDSNDPRINQPKVKTKSRSLALSPQLKSILDNYILEHRSRVVGAAQCPFLFISHRIRNNMTLPLSISGAEKVFKEFGKVMGLKMYPHRLRHTWNDRYSESADKLIALNKTSEEKSESDRCNLMGWIKGSTMSKVYAFRHNSQRAMLVGLELQDKDFDLKESLVYDDDIQV
;
A
#
# COMPACT_ATOMS: atom_id res chain seq x y z
N MET A 1 -19.45 -1.60 16.68
CA MET A 1 -19.55 -1.12 15.29
C MET A 1 -18.67 -1.98 14.39
N LYS A 2 -19.18 -2.44 13.26
CA LYS A 2 -18.47 -3.27 12.28
C LYS A 2 -18.80 -2.83 10.87
N SER A 3 -17.78 -2.66 10.01
CA SER A 3 -17.97 -2.45 8.59
C SER A 3 -18.05 -3.80 7.88
N LYS A 4 -19.14 -4.05 7.15
CA LYS A 4 -19.34 -5.25 6.32
C LYS A 4 -19.34 -4.85 4.85
N LEU A 5 -18.78 -5.70 3.99
CA LEU A 5 -18.74 -5.49 2.54
C LEU A 5 -19.82 -6.36 1.88
N PHE A 6 -20.54 -5.78 0.95
CA PHE A 6 -21.61 -6.42 0.18
C PHE A 6 -21.28 -6.36 -1.31
N VAL A 7 -21.85 -7.29 -2.06
CA VAL A 7 -21.80 -7.32 -3.53
C VAL A 7 -23.24 -7.24 -4.02
N GLY A 8 -23.55 -6.20 -4.76
CA GLY A 8 -24.86 -6.03 -5.39
C GLY A 8 -25.03 -6.95 -6.60
N ILE A 9 -26.26 -7.06 -7.09
CA ILE A 9 -26.63 -7.89 -8.27
C ILE A 9 -25.85 -7.46 -9.52
N THR A 10 -25.57 -6.16 -9.65
CA THR A 10 -24.78 -5.58 -10.76
C THR A 10 -23.26 -5.78 -10.62
N GLY A 11 -22.81 -6.50 -9.60
CA GLY A 11 -21.39 -6.64 -9.29
C GLY A 11 -20.77 -5.47 -8.52
N GLU A 12 -21.55 -4.43 -8.25
CA GLU A 12 -21.09 -3.30 -7.44
C GLU A 12 -20.80 -3.75 -6.01
N ARG A 13 -19.65 -3.30 -5.49
CA ARG A 13 -19.21 -3.61 -4.13
C ARG A 13 -19.29 -2.38 -3.25
N PHE A 14 -20.06 -2.47 -2.18
CA PHE A 14 -20.25 -1.38 -1.24
C PHE A 14 -20.12 -1.85 0.21
N SER A 15 -19.71 -0.95 1.07
CA SER A 15 -19.53 -1.22 2.50
C SER A 15 -20.57 -0.48 3.31
N ILE A 16 -21.08 -1.15 4.33
CA ILE A 16 -22.04 -0.59 5.30
C ILE A 16 -21.44 -0.69 6.70
N LEU A 17 -21.52 0.39 7.47
CA LEU A 17 -21.17 0.41 8.89
C LEU A 17 -22.41 0.12 9.73
N PHE A 18 -22.31 -0.89 10.58
CA PHE A 18 -23.34 -1.29 11.52
C PHE A 18 -23.02 -0.82 12.94
N GLY A 19 -24.04 -0.43 13.67
CA GLY A 19 -23.98 -0.06 15.07
C GLY A 19 -23.67 -1.23 16.01
N GLN A 20 -23.90 -1.03 17.32
CA GLN A 20 -23.79 -2.12 18.32
C GLN A 20 -25.04 -3.01 18.34
N ASP A 21 -26.14 -2.51 17.89
CA ASP A 21 -27.46 -3.12 17.69
C ASP A 21 -27.58 -3.92 16.38
N ASP A 22 -26.48 -4.06 15.64
CA ASP A 22 -26.42 -4.62 14.30
C ASP A 22 -27.32 -3.90 13.25
N MET A 23 -27.78 -2.66 13.54
CA MET A 23 -28.48 -1.82 12.58
C MET A 23 -27.50 -0.93 11.81
N PRO A 24 -27.76 -0.63 10.52
CA PRO A 24 -26.95 0.31 9.75
C PRO A 24 -26.97 1.71 10.37
N MET A 25 -25.79 2.30 10.55
CA MET A 25 -25.69 3.68 11.05
C MET A 25 -26.05 4.67 9.95
N LEU A 26 -26.94 5.61 10.22
CA LEU A 26 -27.46 6.54 9.21
C LEU A 26 -26.35 7.45 8.66
N TYR A 27 -25.80 8.35 9.47
CA TYR A 27 -24.89 9.40 9.01
C TYR A 27 -23.59 8.88 8.39
N PRO A 28 -22.87 7.89 8.98
CA PRO A 28 -21.68 7.33 8.35
C PRO A 28 -21.94 6.73 6.96
N ASN A 29 -23.04 6.00 6.79
CA ASN A 29 -23.37 5.36 5.52
C ASN A 29 -23.82 6.38 4.48
N LEU A 30 -24.61 7.39 4.89
CA LEU A 30 -25.01 8.50 4.03
C LEU A 30 -23.80 9.31 3.56
N PHE A 31 -22.90 9.67 4.48
CA PHE A 31 -21.65 10.34 4.16
C PHE A 31 -20.80 9.59 3.12
N ILE A 32 -20.63 8.28 3.31
CA ILE A 32 -19.87 7.48 2.35
C ILE A 32 -20.56 7.41 0.99
N THR A 33 -21.88 7.35 0.97
CA THR A 33 -22.63 7.35 -0.29
C THR A 33 -22.43 8.67 -1.03
N VAL A 34 -22.62 9.79 -0.35
CA VAL A 34 -22.57 11.13 -0.97
C VAL A 34 -21.14 11.53 -1.33
N MET A 35 -20.18 11.35 -0.40
CA MET A 35 -18.82 11.92 -0.51
C MET A 35 -17.78 10.98 -1.09
N TYR A 36 -18.08 9.70 -1.24
CA TYR A 36 -17.12 8.72 -1.75
C TYR A 36 -17.67 7.91 -2.91
N ARG A 37 -18.86 7.36 -2.77
CA ARG A 37 -19.44 6.45 -3.77
C ARG A 37 -19.87 7.21 -5.01
N ASN A 38 -20.54 8.35 -4.84
CA ASN A 38 -20.96 9.21 -5.96
C ASN A 38 -19.75 9.85 -6.67
N ASP A 39 -18.58 9.97 -6.01
CA ASP A 39 -17.30 10.39 -6.58
C ASP A 39 -16.47 9.23 -7.17
N ASP A 40 -17.09 8.09 -7.49
CA ASP A 40 -16.42 6.90 -8.03
C ASP A 40 -15.23 6.38 -7.19
N GLN A 41 -15.21 6.71 -5.91
CA GLN A 41 -14.17 6.20 -5.01
C GLN A 41 -14.29 4.69 -4.83
N SER A 42 -13.16 4.06 -4.73
CA SER A 42 -13.12 2.62 -4.65
C SER A 42 -13.81 2.04 -3.39
N SER A 43 -14.51 0.89 -3.50
CA SER A 43 -15.14 0.21 -2.36
C SER A 43 -14.16 -0.05 -1.19
N SER A 44 -12.87 -0.26 -1.47
CA SER A 44 -11.84 -0.36 -0.43
C SER A 44 -11.52 0.99 0.22
N SER A 45 -11.62 2.11 -0.51
CA SER A 45 -11.50 3.46 0.06
C SER A 45 -12.70 3.77 0.95
N CYS A 46 -13.91 3.44 0.47
CA CYS A 46 -15.16 3.56 1.25
C CYS A 46 -15.07 2.74 2.55
N LYS A 47 -14.64 1.47 2.45
CA LYS A 47 -14.46 0.61 3.63
C LYS A 47 -13.47 1.18 4.63
N LYS A 48 -12.30 1.65 4.17
CA LYS A 48 -11.31 2.28 5.04
C LYS A 48 -11.83 3.55 5.71
N ALA A 49 -12.56 4.38 4.97
CA ALA A 49 -13.17 5.58 5.54
C ALA A 49 -14.19 5.20 6.64
N LEU A 50 -15.05 4.20 6.40
CA LEU A 50 -15.96 3.69 7.43
C LEU A 50 -15.24 3.11 8.65
N GLU A 51 -14.12 2.41 8.46
CA GLU A 51 -13.28 1.91 9.57
C GLU A 51 -12.69 3.08 10.38
N HIS A 52 -12.27 4.16 9.73
CA HIS A 52 -11.81 5.38 10.42
C HIS A 52 -12.96 6.07 11.16
N ILE A 53 -14.13 6.21 10.54
CA ILE A 53 -15.32 6.80 11.19
C ILE A 53 -15.75 5.94 12.39
N SER A 54 -15.77 4.61 12.26
CA SER A 54 -16.03 3.70 13.39
C SER A 54 -15.07 3.95 14.55
N TYR A 55 -13.79 4.19 14.24
CA TYR A 55 -12.80 4.51 15.26
C TYR A 55 -13.01 5.90 15.87
N PHE A 56 -13.41 6.89 15.08
CA PHE A 56 -13.80 8.21 15.54
C PHE A 56 -14.94 8.14 16.58
N TYR A 57 -16.02 7.42 16.28
CA TYR A 57 -17.11 7.20 17.23
C TYR A 57 -16.66 6.51 18.51
N GLN A 58 -15.71 5.58 18.44
CA GLN A 58 -15.13 4.94 19.63
C GLN A 58 -14.37 5.95 20.50
N ILE A 59 -13.62 6.87 19.89
CA ILE A 59 -12.93 7.95 20.61
C ILE A 59 -13.96 8.89 21.24
N CYS A 60 -14.93 9.37 20.47
CA CYS A 60 -15.99 10.28 20.95
C CYS A 60 -16.75 9.65 22.13
N LYS A 61 -17.17 8.39 22.02
CA LYS A 61 -17.82 7.66 23.13
C LYS A 61 -16.93 7.61 24.38
N GLY A 62 -15.62 7.38 24.22
CA GLY A 62 -14.68 7.33 25.35
C GLY A 62 -14.43 8.71 25.99
N LEU A 63 -14.67 9.79 25.27
CA LEU A 63 -14.58 11.18 25.74
C LEU A 63 -15.94 11.74 26.18
N ASN A 64 -17.00 10.93 26.21
CA ASN A 64 -18.38 11.33 26.49
C ASN A 64 -18.94 12.40 25.51
N ILE A 65 -18.53 12.31 24.25
CA ILE A 65 -19.00 13.19 23.17
C ILE A 65 -20.02 12.41 22.33
N ASP A 66 -21.24 12.87 22.28
CA ASP A 66 -22.27 12.41 21.33
C ASP A 66 -22.28 13.38 20.15
N ILE A 67 -21.50 13.04 19.10
CA ILE A 67 -21.26 13.95 17.98
C ILE A 67 -22.54 14.23 17.18
N GLU A 68 -23.44 13.25 17.05
CA GLU A 68 -24.68 13.40 16.29
C GLU A 68 -25.61 14.38 16.99
N LYS A 69 -25.90 14.14 18.29
CA LYS A 69 -26.74 15.06 19.09
C LYS A 69 -26.17 16.46 19.22
N ARG A 70 -24.84 16.58 19.27
CA ARG A 70 -24.20 17.91 19.32
C ARG A 70 -24.35 18.64 18.00
N CYS A 71 -24.14 17.96 16.86
CA CYS A 71 -24.38 18.57 15.56
C CYS A 71 -25.85 18.98 15.37
N GLU A 72 -26.81 18.17 15.85
CA GLU A 72 -28.25 18.52 15.83
C GLU A 72 -28.61 19.79 16.63
N ARG A 73 -27.77 20.16 17.61
CA ARG A 73 -27.98 21.33 18.51
C ARG A 73 -27.05 22.50 18.17
N GLU A 74 -26.34 22.47 17.05
CA GLU A 74 -25.33 23.48 16.69
C GLU A 74 -24.18 23.59 17.71
N ASP A 75 -23.97 22.57 18.57
CA ASP A 75 -22.88 22.51 19.53
C ASP A 75 -21.66 21.84 18.93
N PHE A 76 -20.89 22.60 18.13
CA PHE A 76 -19.77 22.09 17.38
C PHE A 76 -18.55 21.80 18.27
N LEU A 77 -17.64 20.93 17.75
CA LEU A 77 -16.43 20.56 18.48
C LEU A 77 -15.50 21.77 18.67
N SER A 78 -15.09 22.00 19.91
CA SER A 78 -14.06 22.98 20.23
C SER A 78 -12.67 22.52 19.76
N LYS A 79 -11.74 23.46 19.56
CA LYS A 79 -10.35 23.16 19.21
C LYS A 79 -9.69 22.23 20.23
N GLN A 80 -9.96 22.40 21.52
CA GLN A 80 -9.41 21.54 22.58
C GLN A 80 -9.92 20.09 22.50
N GLU A 81 -11.19 19.89 22.16
CA GLU A 81 -11.74 18.55 21.95
C GLU A 81 -11.13 17.88 20.72
N ILE A 82 -10.95 18.65 19.64
CA ILE A 82 -10.30 18.17 18.41
C ILE A 82 -8.85 17.77 18.71
N GLN A 83 -8.11 18.52 19.51
CA GLN A 83 -6.76 18.15 19.95
C GLN A 83 -6.73 16.84 20.75
N LYS A 84 -7.70 16.64 21.65
CA LYS A 84 -7.83 15.36 22.36
C LYS A 84 -8.13 14.21 21.41
N ILE A 85 -9.03 14.40 20.45
CA ILE A 85 -9.34 13.39 19.42
C ILE A 85 -8.11 13.11 18.55
N SER A 86 -7.35 14.14 18.16
CA SER A 86 -6.10 14.04 17.41
C SER A 86 -5.05 13.19 18.14
N TYR A 87 -4.92 13.37 19.45
CA TYR A 87 -4.04 12.53 20.27
C TYR A 87 -4.40 11.04 20.13
N TYR A 88 -5.69 10.68 20.31
CA TYR A 88 -6.14 9.29 20.16
C TYR A 88 -6.04 8.78 18.72
N ALA A 89 -6.19 9.64 17.72
CA ALA A 89 -5.98 9.29 16.32
C ALA A 89 -4.52 8.91 16.03
N GLY A 90 -3.55 9.40 16.81
CA GLY A 90 -2.11 9.13 16.67
C GLY A 90 -1.62 7.84 17.33
N ILE A 91 -2.48 7.10 18.03
CA ILE A 91 -2.11 5.86 18.72
C ILE A 91 -2.86 4.64 18.17
N THR A 92 -2.37 3.44 18.51
CA THR A 92 -3.03 2.19 18.10
C THR A 92 -4.41 2.07 18.75
N GLN A 93 -5.36 1.43 18.07
CA GLN A 93 -6.71 1.24 18.61
C GLN A 93 -6.71 0.48 19.94
N LYS A 94 -5.74 -0.44 20.14
CA LYS A 94 -5.59 -1.19 21.39
C LYS A 94 -5.19 -0.27 22.55
N ALA A 95 -4.19 0.59 22.33
CA ALA A 95 -3.74 1.58 23.31
C ALA A 95 -4.83 2.61 23.62
N SER A 96 -5.52 3.11 22.58
CA SER A 96 -6.63 4.03 22.73
C SER A 96 -7.75 3.46 23.61
N LYS A 97 -8.19 2.23 23.33
CA LYS A 97 -9.22 1.55 24.15
C LYS A 97 -8.79 1.40 25.61
N LYS A 98 -7.52 1.07 25.88
CA LYS A 98 -6.99 0.95 27.24
C LYS A 98 -7.02 2.30 27.98
N LYS A 99 -6.55 3.38 27.32
CA LYS A 99 -6.50 4.73 27.90
C LYS A 99 -7.92 5.29 28.13
N LEU A 100 -8.83 5.15 27.15
CA LEU A 100 -10.23 5.62 27.28
C LEU A 100 -11.00 4.87 28.40
N LYS A 101 -10.79 3.56 28.58
CA LYS A 101 -11.35 2.82 29.71
C LYS A 101 -10.79 3.27 31.06
N GLY A 102 -9.57 3.77 31.10
CA GLY A 102 -8.97 4.37 32.30
C GLY A 102 -9.62 5.68 32.73
N LEU A 103 -10.09 6.48 31.78
CA LEU A 103 -10.80 7.74 32.04
C LEU A 103 -12.18 7.52 32.67
N SER A 104 -12.87 6.43 32.33
CA SER A 104 -14.19 6.10 32.90
C SER A 104 -14.14 5.58 34.34
N LYS A 105 -12.97 5.27 34.88
CA LYS A 105 -12.76 4.90 36.28
C LYS A 105 -12.30 6.14 37.06
N VAL A 106 -13.21 7.04 37.36
CA VAL A 106 -12.96 8.13 38.31
C VAL A 106 -12.85 7.53 39.71
N THR A 107 -11.63 7.26 40.17
CA THR A 107 -11.36 6.99 41.58
C THR A 107 -11.24 8.31 42.29
N PRO A 108 -11.95 8.54 43.42
CA PRO A 108 -11.81 9.77 44.19
C PRO A 108 -10.35 9.92 44.63
N ILE A 109 -9.81 11.14 44.45
CA ILE A 109 -8.42 11.47 44.76
C ILE A 109 -8.29 11.53 46.29
N ASN A 110 -7.71 10.47 46.87
CA ASN A 110 -7.29 10.52 48.27
C ASN A 110 -5.95 11.26 48.37
N ARG A 111 -5.84 12.22 49.32
CA ARG A 111 -4.75 13.23 49.46
C ARG A 111 -3.31 12.66 49.68
N HIS A 112 -3.08 11.37 49.70
CA HIS A 112 -1.74 10.75 49.85
C HIS A 112 -0.98 10.50 48.55
N LYS A 113 -1.24 11.20 47.45
CA LYS A 113 -0.77 10.82 46.10
C LYS A 113 0.23 11.75 45.42
N SER A 114 1.11 12.48 46.14
CA SER A 114 2.20 13.20 45.48
C SER A 114 3.16 12.24 44.69
N ARG A 115 3.48 11.10 45.26
CA ARG A 115 4.34 10.07 44.63
C ARG A 115 3.70 9.38 43.42
N LEU A 116 2.38 9.17 43.42
CA LEU A 116 1.65 8.59 42.27
C LEU A 116 1.48 9.60 41.13
N LEU A 117 1.41 10.89 41.42
CA LEU A 117 1.39 11.96 40.40
C LEU A 117 2.76 12.10 39.71
N GLU A 118 3.86 11.92 40.41
CA GLU A 118 5.22 11.89 39.82
C GLU A 118 5.43 10.64 38.97
N MET A 119 4.98 9.46 39.44
CA MET A 119 4.99 8.22 38.65
C MET A 119 4.06 8.32 37.42
N ALA A 120 2.91 8.98 37.52
CA ALA A 120 2.03 9.25 36.38
C ALA A 120 2.66 10.23 35.39
N ARG A 121 3.35 11.27 35.89
CA ARG A 121 4.12 12.21 35.04
C ARG A 121 5.31 11.51 34.38
N HIS A 122 5.98 10.59 35.05
CA HIS A 122 7.08 9.79 34.49
C HIS A 122 6.57 8.79 33.46
N ASN A 123 5.43 8.13 33.70
CA ASN A 123 4.77 7.23 32.75
C ASN A 123 4.18 7.96 31.52
N ILE A 124 3.84 9.24 31.64
CA ILE A 124 3.43 10.07 30.49
C ILE A 124 4.64 10.41 29.59
N ARG A 125 5.84 10.53 30.17
CA ARG A 125 7.08 10.79 29.41
C ARG A 125 7.61 9.57 28.64
N VAL A 126 7.29 8.37 29.08
CA VAL A 126 7.65 7.12 28.38
C VAL A 126 6.39 6.54 27.72
N GLU A 127 5.76 7.29 26.80
CA GLU A 127 4.90 6.65 25.82
C GLU A 127 5.76 5.68 25.02
N LYS A 128 5.51 4.37 25.21
CA LYS A 128 6.17 3.37 24.42
C LYS A 128 5.95 3.72 22.95
N GLN A 129 7.02 3.88 22.23
CA GLN A 129 7.02 4.16 20.77
C GLN A 129 6.14 3.14 20.01
N GLU A 130 5.98 1.93 20.58
CA GLU A 130 5.11 0.85 20.11
C GLU A 130 3.60 1.19 20.08
N ASP A 131 3.13 2.18 20.85
CA ASP A 131 1.73 2.58 20.89
C ASP A 131 1.38 3.61 19.83
N LYS A 132 2.35 4.29 19.23
CA LYS A 132 2.13 5.29 18.17
C LYS A 132 1.86 4.62 16.83
N VAL A 133 1.02 5.25 16.01
CA VAL A 133 0.85 4.84 14.62
C VAL A 133 1.77 5.67 13.72
N PHE A 134 2.08 5.13 12.55
CA PHE A 134 2.85 5.85 11.54
C PHE A 134 2.12 7.14 11.10
N TRP A 135 2.85 8.22 10.84
CA TRP A 135 2.31 9.55 10.53
C TRP A 135 1.20 9.52 9.45
N GLN A 136 1.37 8.70 8.40
CA GLN A 136 0.38 8.55 7.33
C GLN A 136 -0.96 8.01 7.83
N THR A 137 -0.95 7.14 8.84
CA THR A 137 -2.18 6.60 9.45
C THR A 137 -2.91 7.68 10.24
N LYS A 138 -2.20 8.48 11.03
CA LYS A 138 -2.76 9.63 11.75
C LYS A 138 -3.32 10.64 10.76
N TYR A 139 -2.56 11.00 9.72
CA TYR A 139 -2.98 11.90 8.66
C TYR A 139 -4.29 11.46 8.00
N ASN A 140 -4.38 10.18 7.62
CA ASN A 140 -5.58 9.63 6.97
C ASN A 140 -6.79 9.63 7.90
N ARG A 141 -6.59 9.28 9.18
CA ARG A 141 -7.66 9.32 10.19
C ARG A 141 -8.21 10.72 10.36
N LEU A 142 -7.36 11.72 10.62
CA LEU A 142 -7.76 13.11 10.81
C LEU A 142 -8.41 13.70 9.55
N SER A 143 -7.92 13.34 8.37
CA SER A 143 -8.52 13.75 7.11
C SER A 143 -9.95 13.22 6.93
N VAL A 144 -10.21 11.96 7.34
CA VAL A 144 -11.55 11.38 7.29
C VAL A 144 -12.45 11.98 8.39
N PHE A 145 -11.92 12.15 9.61
CA PHE A 145 -12.66 12.75 10.73
C PHE A 145 -13.15 14.17 10.37
N GLY A 146 -12.22 15.00 9.90
CA GLY A 146 -12.57 16.39 9.53
C GLY A 146 -13.57 16.46 8.38
N ARG A 147 -13.43 15.61 7.35
CA ARG A 147 -14.42 15.54 6.26
C ARG A 147 -15.79 15.07 6.74
N PHE A 148 -15.83 14.06 7.62
CA PHE A 148 -17.09 13.54 8.15
C PHE A 148 -17.79 14.55 9.06
N VAL A 149 -17.06 15.16 10.01
CA VAL A 149 -17.62 16.16 10.92
C VAL A 149 -18.09 17.39 10.15
N GLY A 150 -17.25 17.95 9.26
CA GLY A 150 -17.64 19.10 8.45
C GLY A 150 -18.83 18.83 7.52
N TRP A 151 -18.97 17.60 7.01
CA TRP A 151 -20.14 17.19 6.25
C TRP A 151 -21.37 17.08 7.14
N LEU A 152 -21.27 16.48 8.33
CA LEU A 152 -22.37 16.32 9.29
C LEU A 152 -22.89 17.68 9.77
N GLU A 153 -22.00 18.61 10.09
CA GLU A 153 -22.33 19.99 10.44
C GLU A 153 -23.04 20.72 9.29
N SER A 154 -22.53 20.60 8.06
CA SER A 154 -23.16 21.19 6.88
C SER A 154 -24.49 20.53 6.50
N TYR A 155 -24.68 19.25 6.87
CA TYR A 155 -25.94 18.54 6.66
C TYR A 155 -27.06 19.11 7.52
N HIS A 156 -26.78 19.45 8.79
CA HIS A 156 -27.76 20.04 9.70
C HIS A 156 -27.86 21.56 9.52
N TYR A 157 -26.75 22.24 9.26
CA TYR A 157 -26.65 23.71 9.18
C TYR A 157 -25.89 24.16 7.92
N PRO A 158 -26.53 24.15 6.75
CA PRO A 158 -25.86 24.45 5.48
C PRO A 158 -25.23 25.83 5.39
N TYR A 159 -25.73 26.79 6.16
CA TYR A 159 -25.29 28.19 6.12
C TYR A 159 -24.29 28.56 7.23
N THR A 160 -24.04 27.66 8.19
CA THR A 160 -23.09 27.91 9.28
C THR A 160 -21.66 27.54 8.85
N LYS A 161 -20.75 28.49 8.98
CA LYS A 161 -19.32 28.26 8.71
C LYS A 161 -18.63 27.69 9.95
N SER A 162 -18.76 26.41 10.18
CA SER A 162 -17.97 25.72 11.19
C SER A 162 -16.50 25.61 10.78
N LYS A 163 -15.58 25.72 11.75
CA LYS A 163 -14.13 25.52 11.59
C LYS A 163 -13.66 24.12 11.99
N SER A 164 -14.58 23.22 12.33
CA SER A 164 -14.17 21.88 12.81
C SER A 164 -13.34 21.10 11.79
N LYS A 165 -13.71 21.17 10.52
CA LYS A 165 -12.98 20.52 9.42
C LYS A 165 -11.55 21.06 9.29
N GLU A 166 -11.39 22.38 9.30
CA GLU A 166 -10.11 23.08 9.23
C GLU A 166 -9.26 22.74 10.45
N ASN A 167 -9.82 22.79 11.66
CA ASN A 167 -9.14 22.44 12.89
C ASN A 167 -8.62 20.97 12.87
N PHE A 168 -9.39 20.01 12.32
CA PHE A 168 -8.88 18.65 12.12
C PHE A 168 -7.75 18.59 11.11
N PHE A 169 -7.78 19.43 10.07
CA PHE A 169 -6.75 19.45 9.05
C PHE A 169 -5.45 20.07 9.55
N ASP A 170 -5.53 21.07 10.45
CA ASP A 170 -4.38 21.67 11.11
C ASP A 170 -3.66 20.69 12.05
N GLU A 171 -4.40 19.75 12.65
CA GLU A 171 -3.85 18.69 13.50
C GLU A 171 -3.19 17.52 12.71
N ARG A 172 -3.22 17.55 11.37
CA ARG A 172 -2.58 16.49 10.56
C ARG A 172 -1.07 16.61 10.66
N PRO A 173 -0.37 15.47 10.85
CA PRO A 173 1.08 15.46 10.87
C PRO A 173 1.66 15.84 9.52
N GLU A 174 2.85 16.43 9.52
CA GLU A 174 3.62 16.62 8.31
C GLU A 174 4.11 15.30 7.73
N LYS A 175 4.50 15.31 6.45
CA LYS A 175 5.06 14.13 5.80
C LYS A 175 6.37 13.75 6.48
N ASN A 176 6.48 12.48 6.88
CA ASN A 176 7.63 11.90 7.59
C ASN A 176 7.84 12.44 9.02
N GLU A 177 6.85 13.11 9.60
CA GLU A 177 6.91 13.54 11.01
C GLU A 177 7.27 12.36 11.93
N GLY A 178 8.23 12.58 12.80
CA GLY A 178 8.72 11.58 13.75
C GLY A 178 9.74 10.59 13.19
N LEU A 179 10.19 10.77 11.94
CA LEU A 179 11.28 9.99 11.34
C LEU A 179 12.55 10.83 11.24
N THR A 180 13.68 10.23 11.54
CA THR A 180 14.99 10.79 11.27
C THR A 180 15.32 10.74 9.77
N TYR A 181 16.26 11.57 9.32
CA TYR A 181 16.71 11.55 7.92
C TYR A 181 17.26 10.16 7.52
N GLY A 182 18.01 9.50 8.41
CA GLY A 182 18.52 8.14 8.20
C GLY A 182 17.39 7.13 7.99
N GLU A 183 16.36 7.13 8.84
CA GLU A 183 15.20 6.24 8.70
C GLU A 183 14.42 6.50 7.40
N ILE A 184 14.28 7.77 6.99
CA ILE A 184 13.67 8.12 5.69
C ILE A 184 14.50 7.56 4.54
N HIS A 185 15.81 7.74 4.60
CA HIS A 185 16.74 7.22 3.58
C HIS A 185 16.66 5.69 3.50
N GLU A 186 16.72 4.98 4.62
CA GLU A 186 16.55 3.53 4.68
C GLU A 186 15.23 3.07 4.10
N LEU A 187 14.11 3.70 4.50
CA LEU A 187 12.78 3.39 3.99
C LEU A 187 12.68 3.54 2.47
N LEU A 188 13.44 4.43 1.86
CA LEU A 188 13.43 4.65 0.42
C LEU A 188 14.42 3.72 -0.31
N THR A 189 15.60 3.49 0.27
CA THR A 189 16.68 2.71 -0.36
C THR A 189 16.39 1.21 -0.38
N PHE A 190 15.86 0.64 0.72
CA PHE A 190 15.66 -0.80 0.84
C PHE A 190 14.29 -1.32 0.34
N LYS A 191 13.58 -0.54 -0.47
CA LYS A 191 12.29 -0.97 -1.04
C LYS A 191 12.42 -2.01 -2.14
N ALA A 192 13.48 -1.98 -2.92
CA ALA A 192 13.74 -2.92 -4.02
C ALA A 192 14.70 -4.04 -3.57
N LEU A 193 14.85 -5.05 -4.42
CA LEU A 193 15.90 -6.06 -4.29
C LEU A 193 17.18 -5.53 -4.92
N ASN A 194 18.31 -5.66 -4.23
CA ASN A 194 19.62 -5.43 -4.81
C ASN A 194 20.01 -6.58 -5.77
N GLU A 195 21.15 -6.51 -6.42
CA GLU A 195 21.56 -7.48 -7.43
C GLU A 195 21.72 -8.89 -6.84
N ILE A 196 22.35 -9.02 -5.68
CA ILE A 196 22.52 -10.31 -4.99
C ILE A 196 21.15 -10.89 -4.61
N GLU A 197 20.27 -10.08 -4.02
CA GLU A 197 18.93 -10.48 -3.65
C GLU A 197 18.08 -10.88 -4.87
N ARG A 198 18.29 -10.22 -6.03
CA ARG A 198 17.62 -10.57 -7.30
C ARG A 198 18.02 -11.97 -7.77
N ASN A 199 19.32 -12.28 -7.73
CA ASN A 199 19.83 -13.60 -8.13
C ASN A 199 19.31 -14.70 -7.21
N ILE A 200 19.34 -14.48 -5.90
CA ILE A 200 18.77 -15.40 -4.89
C ILE A 200 17.25 -15.54 -5.10
N PHE A 201 16.54 -14.47 -5.42
CA PHE A 201 15.10 -14.51 -5.70
C PHE A 201 14.80 -15.40 -6.92
N LEU A 202 15.51 -15.20 -8.03
CA LEU A 202 15.30 -15.95 -9.28
C LEU A 202 15.64 -17.42 -9.13
N ASP A 203 16.63 -17.76 -8.32
CA ASP A 203 17.00 -19.14 -8.01
C ASP A 203 15.95 -19.79 -7.11
N ARG A 204 15.66 -19.21 -5.96
CA ARG A 204 14.84 -19.84 -4.91
C ARG A 204 13.35 -19.87 -5.19
N ILE A 205 12.84 -19.03 -6.11
CA ILE A 205 11.41 -19.03 -6.47
C ILE A 205 11.03 -20.16 -7.43
N ARG A 206 12.01 -20.85 -8.02
CA ARG A 206 11.78 -21.92 -8.99
C ARG A 206 11.03 -23.10 -8.36
N PRO A 207 10.16 -23.78 -9.14
CA PRO A 207 9.43 -24.95 -8.63
C PRO A 207 10.34 -26.09 -8.17
N ASP A 208 11.48 -26.28 -8.83
CA ASP A 208 12.48 -27.31 -8.57
C ASP A 208 13.48 -26.95 -7.45
N TYR A 209 13.33 -25.80 -6.80
CA TYR A 209 14.17 -25.43 -5.67
C TYR A 209 13.96 -26.39 -4.48
N LEU A 210 15.04 -26.97 -3.96
CA LEU A 210 15.01 -28.04 -2.95
C LEU A 210 14.20 -27.67 -1.69
N ASN A 211 14.32 -26.43 -1.21
CA ASN A 211 13.64 -25.93 -0.04
C ASN A 211 12.40 -25.10 -0.40
N ASN A 212 11.70 -25.46 -1.48
CA ASN A 212 10.48 -24.78 -1.88
C ASN A 212 9.42 -24.88 -0.76
N PRO A 213 8.83 -23.76 -0.29
CA PRO A 213 7.93 -23.76 0.86
C PRO A 213 6.54 -24.38 0.59
N TRP A 214 6.27 -24.72 -0.67
CA TRP A 214 4.98 -25.29 -1.09
C TRP A 214 5.16 -26.73 -1.55
N VAL A 215 4.40 -27.64 -0.97
CA VAL A 215 4.50 -29.08 -1.26
C VAL A 215 3.84 -29.46 -2.60
N ASN A 216 2.69 -28.82 -2.91
CA ASN A 216 1.93 -29.14 -4.12
C ASN A 216 2.57 -28.52 -5.36
N ASN A 217 2.93 -29.36 -6.35
CA ASN A 217 3.61 -28.96 -7.57
C ASN A 217 2.84 -27.89 -8.36
N GLY A 218 1.51 -28.05 -8.52
CA GLY A 218 0.69 -27.02 -9.19
C GLY A 218 0.68 -25.67 -8.46
N VAL A 219 0.76 -25.69 -7.11
CA VAL A 219 0.91 -24.46 -6.32
C VAL A 219 2.29 -23.84 -6.49
N GLN A 220 3.35 -24.65 -6.57
CA GLN A 220 4.71 -24.17 -6.85
C GLN A 220 4.76 -23.43 -8.19
N HIS A 221 4.28 -24.04 -9.26
CA HIS A 221 4.24 -23.44 -10.60
C HIS A 221 3.35 -22.20 -10.67
N ARG A 222 2.18 -22.19 -10.00
CA ARG A 222 1.35 -21.00 -9.88
C ARG A 222 2.08 -19.84 -9.21
N ASN A 223 2.73 -20.11 -8.09
CA ASN A 223 3.41 -19.09 -7.31
C ASN A 223 4.67 -18.58 -8.02
N TYR A 224 5.38 -19.46 -8.72
CA TYR A 224 6.47 -19.12 -9.61
C TYR A 224 6.00 -18.19 -10.73
N ALA A 225 4.97 -18.58 -11.50
CA ALA A 225 4.40 -17.78 -12.56
C ALA A 225 3.92 -16.40 -12.05
N LEU A 226 3.26 -16.34 -10.87
CA LEU A 226 2.84 -15.10 -10.24
C LEU A 226 4.03 -14.21 -9.86
N ALA A 227 5.07 -14.76 -9.28
CA ALA A 227 6.25 -14.00 -8.87
C ALA A 227 7.03 -13.47 -10.08
N ILE A 228 7.21 -14.31 -11.11
CA ILE A 228 7.96 -13.94 -12.31
C ILE A 228 7.21 -12.90 -13.16
N ILE A 229 5.89 -12.99 -13.33
CA ILE A 229 5.15 -11.94 -14.06
C ILE A 229 5.23 -10.58 -13.34
N LEU A 230 5.17 -10.55 -12.00
CA LEU A 230 5.35 -9.33 -11.24
C LEU A 230 6.78 -8.77 -11.35
N TYR A 231 7.79 -9.63 -11.33
CA TYR A 231 9.20 -9.26 -11.48
C TYR A 231 9.52 -8.77 -12.90
N ALA A 232 9.01 -9.46 -13.92
CA ALA A 232 9.31 -9.17 -15.32
C ALA A 232 8.56 -7.93 -15.85
N LEU A 233 7.30 -7.74 -15.46
CA LEU A 233 6.46 -6.66 -15.97
C LEU A 233 6.29 -5.49 -15.01
N GLY A 234 6.70 -5.61 -13.76
CA GLY A 234 6.56 -4.57 -12.74
C GLY A 234 5.10 -4.20 -12.41
N ILE A 235 4.13 -5.01 -12.80
CA ILE A 235 2.70 -4.76 -12.58
C ILE A 235 2.33 -4.86 -11.09
N ARG A 236 1.21 -4.24 -10.72
CA ARG A 236 0.68 -4.36 -9.35
C ARG A 236 0.04 -5.72 -9.13
N ILE A 237 0.05 -6.20 -7.89
CA ILE A 237 -0.61 -7.49 -7.55
C ILE A 237 -2.09 -7.51 -7.97
N GLY A 238 -2.80 -6.39 -7.81
CA GLY A 238 -4.19 -6.30 -8.25
C GLY A 238 -4.36 -6.38 -9.76
N GLU A 239 -3.39 -5.91 -10.54
CA GLU A 239 -3.35 -6.06 -12.00
C GLU A 239 -3.13 -7.54 -12.36
N ALA A 240 -2.11 -8.18 -11.78
CA ALA A 240 -1.80 -9.59 -12.04
C ALA A 240 -2.98 -10.52 -11.70
N LEU A 241 -3.66 -10.31 -10.57
CA LEU A 241 -4.78 -11.13 -10.14
C LEU A 241 -6.06 -10.91 -10.96
N ASN A 242 -6.13 -9.85 -11.75
CA ASN A 242 -7.25 -9.57 -12.65
C ASN A 242 -7.01 -10.03 -14.09
N ILE A 243 -5.82 -10.51 -14.43
CA ILE A 243 -5.55 -11.07 -15.75
C ILE A 243 -6.44 -12.29 -15.96
N LYS A 244 -7.15 -12.30 -17.08
CA LYS A 244 -7.93 -13.44 -17.59
C LYS A 244 -7.17 -14.15 -18.70
N LEU A 245 -7.50 -15.39 -18.98
CA LEU A 245 -6.88 -16.15 -20.09
C LEU A 245 -7.09 -15.46 -21.44
N GLU A 246 -8.26 -14.83 -21.64
CA GLU A 246 -8.59 -14.07 -22.86
C GLU A 246 -7.74 -12.81 -23.08
N ASP A 247 -7.03 -12.34 -22.04
CA ASP A 247 -6.20 -11.12 -22.10
C ASP A 247 -4.84 -11.37 -22.79
N PHE A 248 -4.46 -12.64 -22.98
CA PHE A 248 -3.29 -13.00 -23.77
C PHE A 248 -3.60 -12.90 -25.25
N LYS A 249 -2.76 -12.15 -25.97
CA LYS A 249 -2.91 -11.91 -27.41
C LYS A 249 -1.56 -12.10 -28.09
N SER A 250 -1.62 -12.39 -29.39
CA SER A 250 -0.46 -12.42 -30.27
C SER A 250 -0.77 -11.57 -31.52
N LYS A 251 0.15 -10.69 -31.89
CA LYS A 251 0.07 -9.90 -33.13
C LYS A 251 1.48 -9.67 -33.64
N ASP A 252 1.68 -9.81 -34.94
CA ASP A 252 2.96 -9.56 -35.62
C ASP A 252 4.15 -10.29 -34.93
N ASN A 253 3.96 -11.56 -34.57
CA ASN A 253 4.91 -12.39 -33.82
C ASN A 253 5.28 -11.87 -32.41
N VAL A 254 4.58 -10.87 -31.90
CA VAL A 254 4.76 -10.40 -30.53
C VAL A 254 3.61 -10.89 -29.65
N ASN A 255 3.96 -11.60 -28.59
CA ASN A 255 3.01 -11.97 -27.55
C ASN A 255 2.88 -10.82 -26.55
N TYR A 256 1.66 -10.53 -26.12
CA TYR A 256 1.40 -9.50 -25.11
C TYR A 256 0.22 -9.84 -24.20
N VAL A 257 0.17 -9.22 -23.05
CA VAL A 257 -0.94 -9.32 -22.11
C VAL A 257 -1.62 -7.95 -21.95
N LEU A 258 -2.96 -7.94 -21.96
CA LEU A 258 -3.77 -6.74 -21.74
C LEU A 258 -4.00 -6.55 -20.24
N ILE A 259 -3.58 -5.44 -19.70
CA ILE A 259 -3.95 -5.00 -18.35
C ILE A 259 -5.18 -4.12 -18.46
N LYS A 260 -6.34 -4.66 -18.10
CA LYS A 260 -7.64 -3.98 -18.21
C LYS A 260 -8.04 -3.36 -16.87
N ARG A 261 -8.66 -2.18 -16.91
CA ARG A 261 -9.31 -1.57 -15.76
C ARG A 261 -10.81 -1.94 -15.78
N ASN A 262 -11.19 -2.89 -14.93
CA ASN A 262 -12.58 -3.27 -14.74
C ASN A 262 -12.94 -3.17 -13.24
N PRO A 263 -13.49 -2.03 -12.78
CA PRO A 263 -13.68 -1.77 -11.35
C PRO A 263 -14.78 -2.62 -10.69
N ASN A 264 -15.80 -3.03 -11.43
CA ASN A 264 -16.96 -3.76 -10.90
C ASN A 264 -17.28 -4.95 -11.80
N ASP A 265 -16.33 -5.89 -11.94
CA ASP A 265 -16.55 -7.10 -12.71
C ASP A 265 -17.60 -7.98 -12.00
N SER A 266 -18.79 -8.10 -12.59
CA SER A 266 -19.87 -8.94 -12.09
C SER A 266 -19.53 -10.43 -12.11
N ASN A 267 -18.60 -10.83 -13.00
CA ASN A 267 -18.14 -12.20 -13.13
C ASN A 267 -17.01 -12.55 -12.13
N ASP A 268 -16.55 -11.59 -11.32
CA ASP A 268 -15.55 -11.85 -10.29
C ASP A 268 -16.23 -12.27 -8.97
N PRO A 269 -16.11 -13.55 -8.57
CA PRO A 269 -16.75 -14.05 -7.35
C PRO A 269 -16.09 -13.58 -6.07
N ARG A 270 -14.93 -12.87 -6.15
CA ARG A 270 -14.23 -12.37 -4.97
C ARG A 270 -14.97 -11.20 -4.35
N ILE A 271 -15.31 -11.29 -3.07
CA ILE A 271 -15.90 -10.18 -2.32
C ILE A 271 -14.94 -8.96 -2.33
N ASN A 272 -13.65 -9.19 -2.09
CA ASN A 272 -12.61 -8.16 -2.21
C ASN A 272 -11.96 -8.28 -3.59
N GLN A 273 -12.56 -7.66 -4.59
CA GLN A 273 -11.99 -7.63 -5.94
C GLN A 273 -10.65 -6.89 -5.94
N PRO A 274 -9.59 -7.48 -6.54
CA PRO A 274 -8.34 -6.77 -6.78
C PRO A 274 -8.56 -5.57 -7.70
N LYS A 275 -8.02 -4.40 -7.33
CA LYS A 275 -8.27 -3.17 -8.10
C LYS A 275 -7.10 -2.81 -8.99
N VAL A 276 -7.44 -2.44 -10.23
CA VAL A 276 -6.54 -1.82 -11.19
C VAL A 276 -6.70 -0.30 -11.08
N LYS A 277 -5.66 0.36 -10.54
CA LYS A 277 -5.64 1.82 -10.33
C LYS A 277 -4.97 2.59 -11.48
N THR A 278 -4.46 1.89 -12.48
CA THR A 278 -3.70 2.41 -13.61
C THR A 278 -4.56 2.45 -14.86
N LYS A 279 -4.07 3.15 -15.89
CA LYS A 279 -4.67 3.09 -17.23
C LYS A 279 -4.53 1.68 -17.81
N SER A 280 -5.52 1.27 -18.61
CA SER A 280 -5.42 0.04 -19.41
C SER A 280 -4.27 0.15 -20.39
N ARG A 281 -3.55 -0.95 -20.58
CA ARG A 281 -2.37 -1.02 -21.47
C ARG A 281 -2.05 -2.44 -21.88
N SER A 282 -1.28 -2.58 -22.96
CA SER A 282 -0.68 -3.86 -23.36
C SER A 282 0.78 -3.91 -22.93
N LEU A 283 1.23 -5.10 -22.51
CA LEU A 283 2.61 -5.34 -22.10
C LEU A 283 3.15 -6.55 -22.88
N ALA A 284 4.25 -6.35 -23.58
CA ALA A 284 4.89 -7.41 -24.34
C ALA A 284 5.46 -8.50 -23.41
N LEU A 285 5.39 -9.75 -23.87
CA LEU A 285 5.89 -10.92 -23.17
C LEU A 285 7.11 -11.46 -23.92
N SER A 286 8.22 -11.62 -23.23
CA SER A 286 9.37 -12.36 -23.80
C SER A 286 9.01 -13.84 -24.01
N PRO A 287 9.68 -14.55 -24.94
CA PRO A 287 9.47 -15.99 -25.14
C PRO A 287 9.59 -16.79 -23.84
N GLN A 288 10.57 -16.45 -22.99
CA GLN A 288 10.79 -17.13 -21.71
C GLN A 288 9.63 -16.90 -20.72
N LEU A 289 9.16 -15.65 -20.57
CA LEU A 289 8.02 -15.35 -19.73
C LEU A 289 6.76 -16.06 -20.23
N LYS A 290 6.53 -16.05 -21.55
CA LYS A 290 5.40 -16.74 -22.18
C LYS A 290 5.45 -18.24 -21.88
N SER A 291 6.61 -18.89 -22.04
CA SER A 291 6.81 -20.31 -21.73
C SER A 291 6.49 -20.66 -20.28
N ILE A 292 6.91 -19.83 -19.31
CA ILE A 292 6.60 -20.03 -17.88
C ILE A 292 5.08 -19.96 -17.64
N LEU A 293 4.42 -18.99 -18.26
CA LEU A 293 2.98 -18.83 -18.13
C LEU A 293 2.21 -19.97 -18.80
N ASP A 294 2.62 -20.39 -20.00
CA ASP A 294 2.02 -21.50 -20.72
C ASP A 294 2.17 -22.82 -19.96
N ASN A 295 3.35 -23.08 -19.41
CA ASN A 295 3.55 -24.27 -18.57
C ASN A 295 2.57 -24.27 -17.37
N TYR A 296 2.43 -23.12 -16.67
CA TYR A 296 1.45 -23.05 -15.60
C TYR A 296 0.02 -23.27 -16.12
N ILE A 297 -0.36 -22.65 -17.22
CA ILE A 297 -1.72 -22.74 -17.78
C ILE A 297 -2.03 -24.16 -18.23
N LEU A 298 -1.16 -24.77 -19.02
CA LEU A 298 -1.43 -26.01 -19.71
C LEU A 298 -1.19 -27.24 -18.83
N GLU A 299 -0.12 -27.24 -18.00
CA GLU A 299 0.30 -28.43 -17.26
C GLU A 299 -0.22 -28.43 -15.81
N HIS A 300 -0.51 -27.31 -15.23
CA HIS A 300 -0.82 -27.23 -13.80
C HIS A 300 -2.20 -26.66 -13.52
N ARG A 301 -2.56 -25.55 -14.16
CA ARG A 301 -3.87 -24.90 -13.96
C ARG A 301 -4.99 -25.74 -14.56
N SER A 302 -4.81 -26.28 -15.75
CA SER A 302 -5.80 -27.09 -16.46
C SER A 302 -6.23 -28.34 -15.69
N ARG A 303 -5.35 -28.90 -14.86
CA ARG A 303 -5.60 -30.08 -14.03
C ARG A 303 -6.42 -29.79 -12.76
N VAL A 304 -6.67 -28.53 -12.44
CA VAL A 304 -7.48 -28.17 -11.27
C VAL A 304 -8.96 -28.33 -11.63
N VAL A 305 -9.69 -29.13 -10.86
CA VAL A 305 -11.12 -29.36 -11.07
C VAL A 305 -11.87 -28.02 -11.03
N GLY A 306 -12.69 -27.75 -12.05
CA GLY A 306 -13.44 -26.50 -12.19
C GLY A 306 -12.61 -25.31 -12.72
N ALA A 307 -11.36 -25.51 -13.12
CA ALA A 307 -10.53 -24.44 -13.66
C ALA A 307 -11.04 -23.87 -15.00
N ALA A 308 -11.71 -24.69 -15.81
CA ALA A 308 -12.26 -24.27 -17.10
C ALA A 308 -13.36 -23.19 -16.95
N GLN A 309 -14.12 -23.21 -15.86
CA GLN A 309 -15.17 -22.25 -15.57
C GLN A 309 -14.63 -20.94 -14.96
N CYS A 310 -13.38 -20.92 -14.52
CA CYS A 310 -12.77 -19.73 -13.93
C CYS A 310 -11.92 -19.00 -15.00
N PRO A 311 -12.31 -17.79 -15.45
CA PRO A 311 -11.58 -17.11 -16.53
C PRO A 311 -10.22 -16.54 -16.11
N PHE A 312 -9.98 -16.39 -14.81
CA PHE A 312 -8.77 -15.74 -14.29
C PHE A 312 -7.54 -16.62 -14.45
N LEU A 313 -6.39 -16.00 -14.75
CA LEU A 313 -5.10 -16.68 -14.89
C LEU A 313 -4.71 -17.40 -13.59
N PHE A 314 -4.68 -16.67 -12.47
CA PHE A 314 -4.26 -17.21 -11.17
C PHE A 314 -5.45 -17.68 -10.36
N ILE A 315 -5.52 -18.98 -10.11
CA ILE A 315 -6.62 -19.63 -9.39
C ILE A 315 -6.15 -20.22 -8.05
N SER A 316 -7.11 -20.40 -7.14
CA SER A 316 -6.89 -21.18 -5.93
C SER A 316 -6.82 -22.66 -6.30
N HIS A 317 -5.78 -23.37 -5.85
CA HIS A 317 -5.74 -24.84 -5.99
C HIS A 317 -6.51 -25.56 -4.86
N ARG A 318 -7.24 -24.81 -4.03
CA ARG A 318 -8.19 -25.36 -3.06
C ARG A 318 -9.60 -25.30 -3.64
N ILE A 319 -10.21 -26.45 -3.78
CA ILE A 319 -11.61 -26.57 -4.22
C ILE A 319 -12.52 -26.23 -3.04
N ARG A 320 -13.54 -25.42 -3.26
CA ARG A 320 -14.62 -25.16 -2.31
C ARG A 320 -15.94 -25.37 -3.02
N ASN A 321 -16.79 -26.22 -2.44
CA ASN A 321 -18.12 -26.55 -3.02
C ASN A 321 -18.05 -26.90 -4.50
N ASN A 322 -17.09 -27.74 -4.89
CA ASN A 322 -16.82 -28.15 -6.27
C ASN A 322 -16.49 -26.99 -7.26
N MET A 323 -16.17 -25.81 -6.74
CA MET A 323 -15.82 -24.64 -7.55
C MET A 323 -14.38 -24.21 -7.32
N THR A 324 -13.71 -23.84 -8.41
CA THR A 324 -12.41 -23.21 -8.37
C THR A 324 -12.57 -21.70 -8.40
N LEU A 325 -12.03 -21.04 -7.38
CA LEU A 325 -12.09 -19.58 -7.24
C LEU A 325 -10.78 -18.95 -7.72
N PRO A 326 -10.82 -17.71 -8.24
CA PRO A 326 -9.61 -16.95 -8.52
C PRO A 326 -8.82 -16.69 -7.23
N LEU A 327 -7.49 -16.58 -7.36
CA LEU A 327 -6.61 -16.30 -6.24
C LEU A 327 -6.94 -14.93 -5.63
N SER A 328 -7.13 -14.89 -4.31
CA SER A 328 -7.43 -13.65 -3.58
C SER A 328 -6.15 -12.83 -3.32
N ILE A 329 -6.31 -11.52 -3.04
CA ILE A 329 -5.20 -10.64 -2.63
C ILE A 329 -4.50 -11.21 -1.39
N SER A 330 -5.26 -11.59 -0.36
CA SER A 330 -4.70 -12.16 0.86
C SER A 330 -4.00 -13.50 0.63
N GLY A 331 -4.50 -14.32 -0.32
CA GLY A 331 -3.83 -15.54 -0.76
C GLY A 331 -2.48 -15.25 -1.42
N ALA A 332 -2.42 -14.26 -2.30
CA ALA A 332 -1.18 -13.83 -2.94
C ALA A 332 -0.20 -13.21 -1.93
N GLU A 333 -0.66 -12.35 -1.02
CA GLU A 333 0.18 -11.78 0.05
C GLU A 333 0.79 -12.88 0.94
N LYS A 334 0.02 -13.94 1.23
CA LYS A 334 0.51 -15.10 1.98
C LYS A 334 1.64 -15.82 1.24
N VAL A 335 1.54 -16.00 -0.09
CA VAL A 335 2.61 -16.57 -0.93
C VAL A 335 3.92 -15.81 -0.71
N PHE A 336 3.90 -14.49 -0.83
CA PHE A 336 5.11 -13.68 -0.65
C PHE A 336 5.62 -13.68 0.79
N LYS A 337 4.73 -13.73 1.78
CA LYS A 337 5.12 -13.83 3.20
C LYS A 337 5.82 -15.16 3.50
N GLU A 338 5.31 -16.27 2.97
CA GLU A 338 5.93 -17.60 3.11
C GLU A 338 7.27 -17.65 2.38
N PHE A 339 7.32 -17.15 1.16
CA PHE A 339 8.55 -17.08 0.39
C PHE A 339 9.63 -16.18 1.06
N GLY A 340 9.21 -15.10 1.71
CA GLY A 340 10.11 -14.24 2.47
C GLY A 340 10.90 -14.96 3.57
N LYS A 341 10.34 -16.04 4.14
CA LYS A 341 11.07 -16.87 5.10
C LYS A 341 12.21 -17.65 4.44
N VAL A 342 12.00 -18.14 3.22
CA VAL A 342 13.03 -18.83 2.44
C VAL A 342 14.14 -17.87 1.99
N MET A 343 13.75 -16.64 1.68
CA MET A 343 14.70 -15.58 1.32
C MET A 343 15.50 -15.05 2.52
N GLY A 344 15.02 -15.26 3.75
CA GLY A 344 15.58 -14.61 4.95
C GLY A 344 15.31 -13.10 5.02
N LEU A 345 14.34 -12.60 4.23
CA LEU A 345 14.02 -11.17 4.18
C LEU A 345 12.52 -10.93 3.92
N LYS A 346 12.05 -9.72 4.22
CA LYS A 346 10.65 -9.36 4.03
C LYS A 346 10.32 -9.26 2.55
N MET A 347 9.50 -10.20 2.04
CA MET A 347 8.99 -10.20 0.67
C MET A 347 7.51 -9.77 0.63
N TYR A 348 7.18 -8.95 -0.37
CA TYR A 348 5.82 -8.51 -0.67
C TYR A 348 5.73 -8.12 -2.15
N PRO A 349 4.54 -8.21 -2.79
CA PRO A 349 4.42 -7.99 -4.23
C PRO A 349 4.97 -6.64 -4.71
N HIS A 350 4.75 -5.59 -3.91
CA HIS A 350 5.18 -4.23 -4.30
C HIS A 350 6.72 -4.07 -4.30
N ARG A 351 7.46 -4.90 -3.55
CA ARG A 351 8.92 -4.95 -3.61
C ARG A 351 9.43 -5.28 -5.00
N LEU A 352 8.78 -6.24 -5.69
CA LEU A 352 9.13 -6.61 -7.07
C LEU A 352 8.87 -5.47 -8.06
N ARG A 353 7.83 -4.65 -7.83
CA ARG A 353 7.59 -3.46 -8.63
C ARG A 353 8.66 -2.37 -8.41
N HIS A 354 9.14 -2.19 -7.19
CA HIS A 354 10.30 -1.33 -6.93
C HIS A 354 11.54 -1.85 -7.66
N THR A 355 11.82 -3.16 -7.55
CA THR A 355 12.92 -3.82 -8.24
C THR A 355 12.84 -3.65 -9.76
N TRP A 356 11.65 -3.77 -10.35
CA TRP A 356 11.47 -3.53 -11.78
C TRP A 356 11.84 -2.10 -12.17
N ASN A 357 11.42 -1.11 -11.38
CA ASN A 357 11.72 0.29 -11.67
C ASN A 357 13.22 0.61 -11.56
N ASP A 358 13.93 0.01 -10.60
CA ASP A 358 15.39 0.15 -10.50
C ASP A 358 16.08 -0.46 -11.74
N ARG A 359 15.72 -1.69 -12.11
CA ARG A 359 16.21 -2.35 -13.33
C ARG A 359 15.90 -1.58 -14.60
N TYR A 360 14.73 -0.95 -14.65
CA TYR A 360 14.37 -0.07 -15.77
C TYR A 360 15.31 1.13 -15.83
N SER A 361 15.58 1.77 -14.71
CA SER A 361 16.52 2.90 -14.64
C SER A 361 17.94 2.48 -15.07
N GLU A 362 18.44 1.34 -14.56
CA GLU A 362 19.74 0.77 -14.97
C GLU A 362 19.82 0.54 -16.49
N SER A 363 18.72 0.05 -17.10
CA SER A 363 18.67 -0.18 -18.54
C SER A 363 18.51 1.12 -19.35
N ALA A 364 17.76 2.07 -18.84
CA ALA A 364 17.56 3.38 -19.47
C ALA A 364 18.88 4.18 -19.53
N ASP A 365 19.65 4.20 -18.43
CA ASP A 365 20.96 4.87 -18.40
C ASP A 365 21.93 4.32 -19.46
N LYS A 366 21.96 2.98 -19.61
CA LYS A 366 22.77 2.36 -20.68
C LYS A 366 22.35 2.79 -22.07
N LEU A 367 21.02 2.91 -22.33
CA LEU A 367 20.52 3.35 -23.64
C LEU A 367 20.77 4.84 -23.87
N ILE A 368 20.69 5.65 -22.82
CA ILE A 368 21.00 7.10 -22.88
C ILE A 368 22.49 7.29 -23.16
N ALA A 369 23.37 6.57 -22.46
CA ALA A 369 24.82 6.63 -22.69
C ALA A 369 25.20 6.22 -24.13
N LEU A 370 24.43 5.33 -24.75
CA LEU A 370 24.59 4.93 -26.15
C LEU A 370 23.87 5.84 -27.15
N ASN A 371 23.30 6.97 -26.71
CA ASN A 371 22.50 7.92 -27.53
C ASN A 371 21.31 7.26 -28.24
N LYS A 372 20.77 6.12 -27.74
CA LYS A 372 19.61 5.43 -28.31
C LYS A 372 18.27 5.98 -27.82
N THR A 373 18.25 6.72 -26.73
CA THR A 373 17.07 7.38 -26.17
C THR A 373 17.47 8.61 -25.37
N SER A 374 16.49 9.45 -25.00
CA SER A 374 16.67 10.59 -24.07
C SER A 374 16.02 10.29 -22.71
N GLU A 375 16.39 11.06 -21.67
CA GLU A 375 15.76 10.97 -20.35
C GLU A 375 14.25 11.18 -20.42
N GLU A 376 13.79 12.18 -21.16
CA GLU A 376 12.36 12.49 -21.32
C GLU A 376 11.60 11.37 -22.02
N LYS A 377 12.16 10.79 -23.08
CA LYS A 377 11.57 9.68 -23.81
C LYS A 377 11.50 8.43 -22.94
N SER A 378 12.60 8.11 -22.24
CA SER A 378 12.66 6.99 -21.31
C SER A 378 11.62 7.13 -20.18
N GLU A 379 11.44 8.34 -19.63
CA GLU A 379 10.45 8.57 -18.59
C GLU A 379 9.00 8.47 -19.11
N SER A 380 8.76 8.95 -20.34
CA SER A 380 7.48 8.75 -21.02
C SER A 380 7.15 7.27 -21.22
N ASP A 381 8.13 6.48 -21.66
CA ASP A 381 8.01 5.04 -21.88
C ASP A 381 7.74 4.32 -20.56
N ARG A 382 8.45 4.71 -19.47
CA ARG A 382 8.18 4.20 -18.11
C ARG A 382 6.75 4.47 -17.67
N CYS A 383 6.27 5.70 -17.88
CA CYS A 383 4.88 6.08 -17.56
C CYS A 383 3.87 5.20 -18.31
N ASN A 384 4.11 4.94 -19.58
CA ASN A 384 3.26 4.08 -20.41
C ASN A 384 3.27 2.63 -19.90
N LEU A 385 4.45 2.04 -19.67
CA LEU A 385 4.60 0.67 -19.17
C LEU A 385 3.98 0.50 -17.79
N MET A 386 4.09 1.50 -16.91
CA MET A 386 3.54 1.47 -15.57
C MET A 386 2.05 1.88 -15.50
N GLY A 387 1.49 2.41 -16.60
CA GLY A 387 0.12 2.92 -16.67
C GLY A 387 -0.11 4.16 -15.80
N TRP A 388 0.92 4.99 -15.63
CA TRP A 388 0.83 6.25 -14.89
C TRP A 388 0.28 7.37 -15.76
N ILE A 389 -0.26 8.40 -15.12
CA ILE A 389 -0.62 9.64 -15.82
C ILE A 389 0.67 10.40 -16.09
N LYS A 390 0.78 10.98 -17.30
CA LYS A 390 1.92 11.82 -17.68
C LYS A 390 2.07 12.98 -16.68
N GLY A 391 3.30 13.22 -16.21
CA GLY A 391 3.57 14.19 -15.14
C GLY A 391 3.34 13.68 -13.71
N SER A 392 3.06 12.38 -13.53
CA SER A 392 2.94 11.78 -12.20
C SER A 392 4.26 11.88 -11.42
N THR A 393 4.18 12.28 -10.14
CA THR A 393 5.34 12.27 -9.23
C THR A 393 5.82 10.85 -8.86
N MET A 394 5.09 9.82 -9.30
CA MET A 394 5.41 8.42 -8.95
C MET A 394 6.75 7.98 -9.55
N SER A 395 7.12 8.45 -10.73
CA SER A 395 8.41 8.16 -11.33
C SER A 395 9.57 8.60 -10.44
N LYS A 396 9.51 9.83 -9.90
CA LYS A 396 10.52 10.37 -8.97
C LYS A 396 10.64 9.52 -7.69
N VAL A 397 9.50 9.03 -7.17
CA VAL A 397 9.48 8.17 -5.97
C VAL A 397 10.18 6.82 -6.23
N TYR A 398 9.97 6.24 -7.41
CA TYR A 398 10.58 4.95 -7.75
C TYR A 398 12.04 5.09 -8.21
N ALA A 399 12.42 6.21 -8.82
CA ALA A 399 13.80 6.47 -9.23
C ALA A 399 14.73 6.92 -8.06
N PHE A 400 14.18 7.21 -6.88
CA PHE A 400 14.95 7.79 -5.78
C PHE A 400 16.21 6.98 -5.42
N ARG A 401 16.08 5.66 -5.27
CA ARG A 401 17.22 4.78 -4.94
C ARG A 401 18.29 4.82 -6.02
N HIS A 402 17.89 4.66 -7.27
CA HIS A 402 18.79 4.69 -8.41
C HIS A 402 19.55 6.03 -8.50
N ASN A 403 18.83 7.16 -8.36
CA ASN A 403 19.43 8.48 -8.37
C ASN A 403 20.39 8.69 -7.18
N SER A 404 20.07 8.18 -6.00
CA SER A 404 20.95 8.25 -4.82
C SER A 404 22.23 7.44 -5.01
N GLN A 405 22.12 6.23 -5.59
CA GLN A 405 23.29 5.40 -5.89
C GLN A 405 24.19 6.03 -6.93
N ARG A 406 23.61 6.60 -8.01
CA ARG A 406 24.37 7.34 -9.04
C ARG A 406 25.10 8.54 -8.44
N ALA A 407 24.43 9.33 -7.59
CA ALA A 407 25.05 10.46 -6.92
C ALA A 407 26.22 10.05 -6.00
N MET A 408 26.09 8.90 -5.31
CA MET A 408 27.19 8.34 -4.50
C MET A 408 28.39 7.94 -5.36
N LEU A 409 28.19 7.30 -6.50
CA LEU A 409 29.26 6.91 -7.42
C LEU A 409 30.02 8.14 -7.96
N VAL A 410 29.28 9.18 -8.38
CA VAL A 410 29.89 10.45 -8.81
C VAL A 410 30.70 11.09 -7.66
N GLY A 411 30.19 11.02 -6.42
CA GLY A 411 30.91 11.50 -5.26
C GLY A 411 32.21 10.73 -4.95
N LEU A 412 32.21 9.41 -5.21
CA LEU A 412 33.43 8.59 -5.08
C LEU A 412 34.44 8.91 -6.19
N GLU A 413 34.00 9.00 -7.43
CA GLU A 413 34.88 9.39 -8.56
C GLU A 413 35.54 10.75 -8.35
N LEU A 414 34.83 11.72 -7.74
CA LEU A 414 35.41 13.02 -7.40
C LEU A 414 36.52 12.89 -6.32
N GLN A 415 36.30 12.04 -5.32
CA GLN A 415 37.28 11.80 -4.26
C GLN A 415 38.53 11.12 -4.84
N ASP A 416 38.39 10.08 -5.64
CA ASP A 416 39.50 9.34 -6.24
C ASP A 416 40.35 10.26 -7.13
N LYS A 417 39.72 11.11 -7.96
CA LYS A 417 40.47 12.09 -8.78
C LYS A 417 41.35 13.06 -7.95
N ASP A 418 40.83 13.46 -6.79
CA ASP A 418 41.59 14.36 -5.91
C ASP A 418 42.77 13.67 -5.22
N PHE A 419 42.70 12.35 -5.00
CA PHE A 419 43.81 11.54 -4.48
C PHE A 419 44.84 11.26 -5.57
N ASP A 420 44.46 10.92 -6.79
CA ASP A 420 45.31 10.71 -7.95
C ASP A 420 46.14 11.97 -8.28
N LEU A 421 45.52 13.16 -8.17
CA LEU A 421 46.21 14.44 -8.34
C LEU A 421 47.29 14.70 -7.26
N LYS A 422 47.11 14.24 -6.02
CA LYS A 422 48.07 14.35 -4.96
C LYS A 422 49.28 13.41 -5.15
N GLU A 423 49.04 12.19 -5.63
CA GLU A 423 50.14 11.26 -5.95
C GLU A 423 50.99 11.77 -7.13
N SER A 424 50.37 12.36 -8.16
CA SER A 424 51.11 12.94 -9.28
C SER A 424 51.93 14.16 -8.90
N LEU A 425 51.48 14.97 -7.95
CA LEU A 425 52.23 16.13 -7.43
C LEU A 425 53.41 15.75 -6.50
N VAL A 426 53.38 14.60 -5.86
CA VAL A 426 54.47 14.11 -4.99
C VAL A 426 55.62 13.53 -5.83
N TYR A 427 55.38 13.05 -7.05
CA TYR A 427 56.42 12.52 -7.95
C TYR A 427 57.17 13.57 -8.76
N ASP A 428 56.65 14.81 -8.90
CA ASP A 428 57.34 15.89 -9.66
C ASP A 428 58.32 16.72 -8.82
N ASP A 429 58.31 16.60 -7.48
CA ASP A 429 59.21 17.34 -6.61
C ASP A 429 60.61 16.64 -6.41
N ASP A 430 60.80 15.43 -6.93
CA ASP A 430 62.08 14.66 -6.81
C ASP A 430 63.02 14.79 -8.01
N ILE A 431 62.75 15.72 -8.97
CA ILE A 431 63.66 15.98 -10.08
C ILE A 431 64.06 17.45 -10.11
N GLN A 432 64.81 17.90 -9.10
CA GLN A 432 65.71 19.04 -9.17
C GLN A 432 66.72 19.02 -7.98
N VAL A 433 67.79 18.24 -8.14
CA VAL A 433 69.13 18.60 -7.57
C VAL A 433 70.23 18.22 -8.56
#